data_1edeb25c7c696f2132c66a0c0a69f66d
#
_entry.id   1edeb25c7c696f2132c66a0c0a69f66d
#
_cell.length_a   1.000
_cell.length_b   1.000
_cell.length_c   1.000
_cell.angle_alpha   90.00
_cell.angle_beta   90.00
_cell.angle_gamma   90.00
#
_symmetry.space_group_name_H-M   'P 1'
#
loop_
_entity.id
_entity.type
_entity.pdbx_description
1 polymer ?
#
loop_
_entity_poly.entity_id
_entity_poly.type
_entity_poly.pdbx_seq_one_letter_code
_entity_poly.pdbx_strand_id
1 'polypeptide(L)' 'MCLAIPAKIIKINKNIAEVESFGVKKEIDISLTPDARTGNFVIVHAGFAIQIIDKEDAITIQNYWKEYLGEKQH' A
#
# COMPACT_ATOMS: atom_id res chain seq x y z
N MET A 1 0.06 7.02 15.83
CA MET A 1 0.11 5.57 15.63
C MET A 1 0.31 5.26 14.17
N CYS A 2 1.23 4.38 13.87
CA CYS A 2 1.57 4.03 12.51
C CYS A 2 0.79 2.82 12.05
N LEU A 3 0.09 2.95 10.94
CA LEU A 3 -0.64 1.85 10.35
C LEU A 3 0.08 1.43 9.08
N ALA A 4 0.54 0.19 9.05
CA ALA A 4 1.17 -0.37 7.87
C ALA A 4 0.07 -0.88 6.95
N ILE A 5 -0.26 -0.11 5.94
CA ILE A 5 -1.34 -0.46 5.03
C ILE A 5 -0.75 -0.83 3.67
N PRO A 6 -1.09 -2.02 3.14
CA PRO A 6 -0.63 -2.38 1.80
C PRO A 6 -1.36 -1.57 0.74
N ALA A 7 -0.62 -1.15 -0.26
CA ALA A 7 -1.16 -0.40 -1.37
C ALA A 7 -0.57 -0.92 -2.68
N LYS A 8 -1.36 -0.90 -3.73
CA LYS A 8 -0.93 -1.35 -5.04
C LYS A 8 -0.38 -0.17 -5.83
N ILE A 9 0.81 -0.32 -6.39
CA ILE A 9 1.41 0.70 -7.24
C ILE A 9 0.70 0.69 -8.59
N ILE A 10 0.14 1.83 -8.96
CA ILE A 10 -0.57 1.99 -10.22
C ILE A 10 0.33 2.63 -11.26
N LYS A 11 1.12 3.62 -10.85
CA LYS A 11 1.94 4.38 -11.77
C LYS A 11 3.16 4.89 -11.04
N ILE A 12 4.31 4.92 -11.73
CA ILE A 12 5.56 5.40 -11.16
C ILE A 12 6.08 6.55 -12.01
N ASN A 13 6.53 7.61 -11.33
CA ASN A 13 7.19 8.73 -11.96
C ASN A 13 8.39 9.10 -11.10
N LYS A 14 9.57 8.65 -11.51
CA LYS A 14 10.82 8.83 -10.76
C LYS A 14 10.70 8.21 -9.36
N ASN A 15 10.82 9.00 -8.32
CA ASN A 15 10.75 8.51 -6.94
C ASN A 15 9.36 8.55 -6.34
N ILE A 16 8.39 8.98 -7.13
CA ILE A 16 7.01 9.10 -6.66
C ILE A 16 6.16 8.05 -7.38
N ALA A 17 5.30 7.38 -6.62
CA ALA A 17 4.38 6.42 -7.20
C ALA A 17 2.96 6.78 -6.79
N GLU A 18 2.04 6.57 -7.71
CA GLU A 18 0.62 6.62 -7.39
C GLU A 18 0.20 5.23 -6.96
N VAL A 19 -0.40 5.15 -5.79
CA VAL A 19 -0.83 3.87 -5.23
C VAL A 19 -2.30 3.93 -4.89
N GLU A 20 -2.92 2.76 -4.82
CA GLU A 20 -4.32 2.63 -4.46
C GLU A 20 -4.47 1.66 -3.31
N SER A 21 -5.28 2.04 -2.33
CA SER A 21 -5.60 1.19 -1.20
C SER A 21 -7.04 1.47 -0.79
N PHE A 22 -7.86 0.43 -0.74
CA PHE A 22 -9.28 0.54 -0.37
C PHE A 22 -10.03 1.61 -1.18
N GLY A 23 -9.71 1.69 -2.48
CA GLY A 23 -10.38 2.64 -3.36
C GLY A 23 -9.85 4.06 -3.30
N VAL A 24 -8.86 4.33 -2.46
CA VAL A 24 -8.27 5.66 -2.31
C VAL A 24 -6.92 5.68 -3.00
N LYS A 25 -6.71 6.68 -3.85
CA LYS A 25 -5.43 6.86 -4.54
C LYS A 25 -4.62 7.95 -3.86
N LYS A 26 -3.32 7.70 -3.74
CA LYS A 26 -2.38 8.63 -3.12
C LYS A 26 -1.05 8.58 -3.84
N GLU A 27 -0.27 9.64 -3.69
CA GLU A 27 1.11 9.64 -4.14
C GLU A 27 2.01 9.40 -2.94
N ILE A 28 2.99 8.53 -3.12
CA ILE A 28 3.94 8.19 -2.08
C ILE A 28 5.36 8.21 -2.64
N ASP A 29 6.32 8.30 -1.74
CA ASP A 29 7.74 8.26 -2.09
C ASP A 29 8.21 6.81 -2.06
N ILE A 30 8.84 6.36 -3.14
CA ILE A 30 9.34 4.98 -3.24
C ILE A 30 10.87 4.93 -3.23
N SER A 31 11.52 5.97 -2.72
CA SER A 31 12.99 6.01 -2.64
C SER A 31 13.57 4.87 -1.81
N LEU A 32 12.83 4.41 -0.82
CA LEU A 32 13.27 3.32 0.06
C LEU A 32 13.05 1.93 -0.55
N THR A 33 12.31 1.86 -1.65
CA THR A 33 12.03 0.61 -2.34
C THR A 33 12.34 0.78 -3.83
N PRO A 34 13.63 0.93 -4.18
CA PRO A 34 13.99 1.24 -5.58
C PRO A 34 13.63 0.13 -6.56
N ASP A 35 13.40 -1.07 -6.09
CA ASP A 35 12.99 -2.19 -6.95
C ASP A 35 11.48 -2.25 -7.18
N ALA A 36 10.72 -1.33 -6.60
CA ALA A 36 9.27 -1.34 -6.75
C ALA A 36 8.86 -1.05 -8.18
N ARG A 37 7.85 -1.75 -8.65
CA ARG A 37 7.35 -1.62 -10.03
C ARG A 37 5.84 -1.51 -10.04
N THR A 38 5.30 -1.00 -11.14
CA THR A 38 3.86 -0.95 -11.36
C THR A 38 3.28 -2.35 -11.20
N GLY A 39 2.21 -2.45 -10.44
CA GLY A 39 1.57 -3.73 -10.12
C GLY A 39 2.03 -4.36 -8.84
N ASN A 40 3.17 -3.91 -8.29
CA ASN A 40 3.63 -4.41 -7.00
C ASN A 40 2.76 -3.86 -5.87
N PHE A 41 2.76 -4.60 -4.76
CA PHE A 41 2.16 -4.13 -3.53
C PHE A 41 3.26 -3.71 -2.57
N VAL A 42 3.04 -2.62 -1.88
CA VAL A 42 4.02 -2.09 -0.92
C VAL A 42 3.31 -1.75 0.38
N ILE A 43 4.07 -1.79 1.46
CA ILE A 43 3.61 -1.29 2.75
C ILE A 43 3.93 0.20 2.80
N VAL A 44 2.93 1.02 3.09
CA VAL A 44 3.07 2.47 3.14
C VAL A 44 3.04 2.93 4.60
N HIS A 45 3.99 3.77 4.95
CA HIS A 45 4.08 4.35 6.28
C HIS A 45 4.55 5.80 6.14
N ALA A 46 3.78 6.71 6.68
CA ALA A 46 4.12 8.14 6.69
C ALA A 46 4.46 8.71 5.30
N GLY A 47 3.77 8.21 4.27
CA GLY A 47 3.98 8.70 2.91
C GLY A 47 5.12 8.03 2.16
N PHE A 48 5.77 7.02 2.75
CA PHE A 48 6.85 6.27 2.13
C PHE A 48 6.48 4.82 1.97
N ALA A 49 6.89 4.23 0.84
CA ALA A 49 6.86 2.78 0.71
C ALA A 49 8.08 2.25 1.45
N ILE A 50 7.87 1.37 2.40
CA ILE A 50 8.96 0.85 3.22
C ILE A 50 9.33 -0.59 2.91
N GLN A 51 8.46 -1.31 2.21
CA GLN A 51 8.70 -2.71 1.89
C GLN A 51 7.82 -3.13 0.74
N ILE A 52 8.39 -3.93 -0.18
CA ILE A 52 7.62 -4.56 -1.24
C ILE A 52 7.14 -5.89 -0.69
N ILE A 53 5.86 -6.21 -0.87
CA ILE A 53 5.29 -7.47 -0.39
C ILE A 53 4.64 -8.22 -1.53
N ASP A 54 4.44 -9.52 -1.34
CA ASP A 54 3.77 -10.36 -2.30
C ASP A 54 2.29 -10.05 -2.35
N LYS A 55 1.68 -10.29 -3.51
CA LYS A 55 0.25 -10.07 -3.66
C LYS A 55 -0.57 -10.84 -2.64
N GLU A 56 -0.19 -12.08 -2.37
CA GLU A 56 -0.91 -12.90 -1.39
C GLU A 56 -0.86 -12.30 0.00
N ASP A 57 0.31 -11.82 0.40
CA ASP A 57 0.46 -11.17 1.69
C ASP A 57 -0.35 -9.89 1.75
N ALA A 58 -0.34 -9.13 0.66
CA ALA A 58 -1.10 -7.89 0.59
C ALA A 58 -2.59 -8.16 0.75
N ILE A 59 -3.10 -9.17 0.07
CA ILE A 59 -4.52 -9.55 0.16
C ILE A 59 -4.87 -9.97 1.58
N THR A 60 -4.02 -10.76 2.21
CA THR A 60 -4.23 -11.21 3.59
C THR A 60 -4.33 -10.03 4.54
N ILE A 61 -3.38 -9.09 4.43
CA ILE A 61 -3.37 -7.91 5.30
C ILE A 61 -4.60 -7.04 5.03
N GLN A 62 -4.94 -6.85 3.76
CA GLN A 62 -6.11 -6.06 3.40
C GLN A 62 -7.40 -6.68 3.93
N ASN A 63 -7.48 -8.01 3.94
CA ASN A 63 -8.65 -8.69 4.48
C ASN A 63 -8.79 -8.46 5.98
N TYR A 64 -7.68 -8.44 6.71
CA TYR A 64 -7.72 -8.10 8.13
C TYR A 64 -8.26 -6.69 8.34
N TRP A 65 -7.79 -5.75 7.55
CA TRP A 65 -8.29 -4.38 7.64
C TRP A 65 -9.75 -4.27 7.29
N LYS A 66 -10.20 -5.00 6.27
CA LYS A 66 -11.60 -4.99 5.89
C LYS A 66 -12.49 -5.52 7.00
N GLU A 67 -12.10 -6.62 7.62
CA GLU A 67 -12.84 -7.18 8.73
C GLU A 67 -12.94 -6.18 9.87
N TYR A 68 -11.82 -5.61 10.23
CA TYR A 68 -11.78 -4.65 11.34
C TYR A 68 -12.66 -3.45 11.06
N LEU A 69 -12.54 -2.87 9.86
CA LEU A 69 -13.32 -1.69 9.51
C LEU A 69 -14.79 -2.04 9.27
N GLY A 70 -15.05 -3.20 8.71
CA GLY A 70 -16.42 -3.65 8.48
C GLY A 70 -17.19 -3.85 9.77
N GLU A 71 -16.54 -4.41 10.77
CA GLU A 71 -17.18 -4.62 12.07
C GLU A 71 -17.61 -3.31 12.71
N LYS A 72 -16.86 -2.27 12.48
CA LYS A 72 -17.16 -0.97 13.07
C LYS A 72 -18.34 -0.27 12.42
N GLN A 73 -18.80 -0.78 11.31
CA GLN A 73 -19.93 -0.20 10.59
C GLN A 73 -21.27 -0.74 11.05
N HIS A 74 -21.27 -1.69 11.94
CA HIS A 74 -22.49 -2.31 12.44
C HIS A 74 -23.08 -1.62 13.63
#